data_ca4af3e549f34d972d8af4b26523702f
#
_entry.id   ca4af3e549f34d972d8af4b26523702f
#
_cell.length_a   1.000
_cell.length_b   1.000
_cell.length_c   1.000
_cell.angle_alpha   90.00
_cell.angle_beta   90.00
_cell.angle_gamma   90.00
#
_symmetry.space_group_name_H-M   'P 1'
#
loop_
_entity.id
_entity.type
_entity.pdbx_description
1 polymer ?
#
loop_
_entity_poly.entity_id
_entity_poly.type
_entity_poly.pdbx_seq_one_letter_code
_entity_poly.pdbx_strand_id
1 'polypeptide(L)'
;MLRDVIESYVPFCEQEEVDRREILRLMDTGMDLMHRDFPAHFSASAWVVSPDREHILMAHHRIYHAWSWLGGHADGEEDLLSVAVREVQEECGASRVRVASPKILSLEILPVQGHVKRGVWVSSHQHLNLTYLLEVSRDEQVHAREEENTAVRWFTLSEAETVPEEAWMCEQVYAKLNRRLRSFP
;
A
#
# COMPACT_ATOMS: atom_id res chain seq x y z
N MET A 1 -4.95 -14.75 -12.95
CA MET A 1 -4.22 -13.58 -13.50
C MET A 1 -4.62 -12.33 -12.71
N LEU A 2 -3.80 -11.28 -12.69
CA LEU A 2 -4.09 -10.03 -11.94
C LEU A 2 -5.46 -9.43 -12.30
N ARG A 3 -5.84 -9.45 -13.58
CA ARG A 3 -7.16 -8.99 -14.04
C ARG A 3 -8.31 -9.68 -13.32
N ASP A 4 -8.30 -11.00 -13.21
CA ASP A 4 -9.39 -11.76 -12.57
C ASP A 4 -9.53 -11.38 -11.09
N VAL A 5 -8.40 -11.11 -10.43
CA VAL A 5 -8.36 -10.66 -9.03
C VAL A 5 -9.06 -9.29 -8.89
N ILE A 6 -8.77 -8.34 -9.81
CA ILE A 6 -9.38 -7.02 -9.81
C ILE A 6 -10.87 -7.09 -10.21
N GLU A 7 -11.23 -7.92 -11.19
CA GLU A 7 -12.62 -8.11 -11.61
C GLU A 7 -13.49 -8.72 -10.50
N SER A 8 -12.93 -9.64 -9.73
CA SER A 8 -13.63 -10.28 -8.60
C SER A 8 -13.67 -9.43 -7.33
N TYR A 9 -12.92 -8.33 -7.28
CA TYR A 9 -12.91 -7.43 -6.13
C TYR A 9 -14.26 -6.76 -5.94
N VAL A 10 -14.76 -6.78 -4.70
CA VAL A 10 -16.01 -6.11 -4.32
C VAL A 10 -15.66 -4.77 -3.66
N PRO A 11 -15.90 -3.64 -4.33
CA PRO A 11 -15.62 -2.32 -3.80
C PRO A 11 -16.34 -2.04 -2.48
N PHE A 12 -15.69 -1.35 -1.56
CA PHE A 12 -16.24 -0.98 -0.26
C PHE A 12 -16.98 0.37 -0.30
N CYS A 13 -16.63 1.22 -1.26
CA CYS A 13 -17.21 2.56 -1.43
C CYS A 13 -17.18 2.99 -2.90
N GLU A 14 -17.82 4.13 -3.20
CA GLU A 14 -17.91 4.69 -4.55
C GLU A 14 -16.53 4.97 -5.17
N GLN A 15 -15.58 5.49 -4.37
CA GLN A 15 -14.21 5.74 -4.87
C GLN A 15 -13.59 4.46 -5.41
N GLU A 16 -13.65 3.35 -4.68
CA GLU A 16 -13.08 2.07 -5.14
C GLU A 16 -13.79 1.51 -6.37
N GLU A 17 -15.11 1.73 -6.50
CA GLU A 17 -15.86 1.33 -7.68
C GLU A 17 -15.41 2.10 -8.92
N VAL A 18 -15.18 3.40 -8.79
CA VAL A 18 -14.69 4.26 -9.88
C VAL A 18 -13.25 3.88 -10.24
N ASP A 19 -12.37 3.76 -9.26
CA ASP A 19 -10.95 3.43 -9.46
C ASP A 19 -10.80 2.02 -10.06
N ARG A 20 -11.57 1.03 -9.60
CA ARG A 20 -11.57 -0.32 -10.18
C ARG A 20 -11.93 -0.30 -11.67
N ARG A 21 -12.97 0.43 -12.06
CA ARG A 21 -13.36 0.57 -13.47
C ARG A 21 -12.27 1.22 -14.29
N GLU A 22 -11.64 2.26 -13.76
CA GLU A 22 -10.55 2.96 -14.44
C GLU A 22 -9.31 2.08 -14.60
N ILE A 23 -8.93 1.33 -13.56
CA ILE A 23 -7.82 0.36 -13.64
C ILE A 23 -8.11 -0.68 -14.75
N LEU A 24 -9.29 -1.27 -14.77
CA LEU A 24 -9.67 -2.24 -15.81
C LEU A 24 -9.64 -1.61 -17.20
N ARG A 25 -10.10 -0.36 -17.34
CA ARG A 25 -10.02 0.40 -18.59
C ARG A 25 -8.58 0.62 -19.05
N LEU A 26 -7.67 0.97 -18.12
CA LEU A 26 -6.25 1.12 -18.41
C LEU A 26 -5.62 -0.20 -18.85
N MET A 27 -5.97 -1.31 -18.22
CA MET A 27 -5.50 -2.65 -18.63
C MET A 27 -5.95 -3.01 -20.07
N ASP A 28 -7.08 -2.48 -20.54
CA ASP A 28 -7.56 -2.70 -21.92
C ASP A 28 -6.81 -1.89 -22.97
N THR A 29 -6.01 -0.91 -22.56
CA THR A 29 -5.26 -0.05 -23.53
C THR A 29 -4.03 -0.74 -24.11
N GLY A 30 -3.59 -1.86 -23.52
CA GLY A 30 -2.34 -2.52 -23.90
C GLY A 30 -1.08 -1.80 -23.42
N MET A 31 -1.21 -0.76 -22.58
CA MET A 31 -0.07 -0.12 -21.93
C MET A 31 0.61 -1.10 -20.94
N ASP A 32 1.92 -0.98 -20.83
CA ASP A 32 2.64 -1.68 -19.77
C ASP A 32 2.37 -0.97 -18.43
N LEU A 33 1.54 -1.59 -17.62
CA LEU A 33 1.20 -1.09 -16.28
C LEU A 33 2.03 -1.75 -15.17
N MET A 34 2.93 -2.67 -15.54
CA MET A 34 3.72 -3.42 -14.55
C MET A 34 5.05 -2.74 -14.23
N HIS A 35 5.55 -1.84 -15.09
CA HIS A 35 6.83 -1.18 -14.91
C HIS A 35 6.65 0.33 -14.68
N ARG A 36 7.49 0.87 -13.80
CA ARG A 36 7.44 2.29 -13.36
C ARG A 36 7.88 3.32 -14.40
N ASP A 37 8.25 2.89 -15.61
CA ASP A 37 8.62 3.79 -16.72
C ASP A 37 7.40 4.49 -17.37
N PHE A 38 6.19 4.06 -17.00
CA PHE A 38 4.94 4.61 -17.49
C PHE A 38 4.25 5.50 -16.46
N PRO A 39 3.45 6.51 -16.92
CA PRO A 39 2.78 7.46 -16.02
C PRO A 39 1.73 6.85 -15.10
N ALA A 40 1.30 5.62 -15.36
CA ALA A 40 0.46 4.83 -14.46
C ALA A 40 1.02 3.41 -14.38
N HIS A 41 1.21 2.89 -13.16
CA HIS A 41 1.73 1.53 -12.97
C HIS A 41 1.27 0.94 -11.64
N PHE A 42 1.25 -0.40 -11.58
CA PHE A 42 0.84 -1.11 -10.39
C PHE A 42 1.82 -0.98 -9.24
N SER A 43 1.24 -0.84 -8.05
CA SER A 43 1.91 -0.95 -6.76
C SER A 43 1.10 -1.83 -5.81
N ALA A 44 1.75 -2.37 -4.82
CA ALA A 44 1.12 -3.15 -3.77
C ALA A 44 1.49 -2.57 -2.41
N SER A 45 0.49 -2.38 -1.57
CA SER A 45 0.67 -1.91 -0.20
C SER A 45 0.11 -2.93 0.79
N ALA A 46 0.59 -2.86 2.01
CA ALA A 46 0.13 -3.67 3.11
C ALA A 46 -0.44 -2.79 4.23
N TRP A 47 -1.66 -3.08 4.67
CA TRP A 47 -2.15 -2.67 5.97
C TRP A 47 -1.68 -3.71 6.97
N VAL A 48 -0.56 -3.42 7.64
CA VAL A 48 0.10 -4.36 8.54
C VAL A 48 -0.44 -4.19 9.93
N VAL A 49 -1.18 -5.18 10.40
CA VAL A 49 -1.82 -5.16 11.73
C VAL A 49 -1.09 -6.05 12.73
N SER A 50 -1.24 -5.72 14.00
CA SER A 50 -0.93 -6.64 15.10
C SER A 50 -1.95 -7.80 15.15
N PRO A 51 -1.62 -8.95 15.80
CA PRO A 51 -2.53 -10.10 15.90
C PRO A 51 -3.89 -9.79 16.55
N ASP A 52 -3.95 -8.81 17.44
CA ASP A 52 -5.19 -8.31 18.06
C ASP A 52 -5.96 -7.32 17.18
N ARG A 53 -5.37 -6.91 16.03
CA ARG A 53 -5.89 -5.90 15.10
C ARG A 53 -6.12 -4.51 15.73
N GLU A 54 -5.42 -4.18 16.81
CA GLU A 54 -5.54 -2.88 17.49
C GLU A 54 -4.44 -1.88 17.09
N HIS A 55 -3.38 -2.37 16.44
CA HIS A 55 -2.24 -1.54 16.04
C HIS A 55 -1.86 -1.76 14.58
N ILE A 56 -1.36 -0.69 13.97
CA ILE A 56 -0.88 -0.64 12.58
C ILE A 56 0.62 -0.34 12.59
N LEU A 57 1.39 -1.10 11.82
CA LEU A 57 2.81 -0.81 11.58
C LEU A 57 2.95 0.15 10.41
N MET A 58 3.62 1.27 10.63
CA MET A 58 3.89 2.28 9.61
C MET A 58 5.37 2.63 9.57
N ALA A 59 5.85 3.06 8.39
CA ALA A 59 7.20 3.57 8.18
C ALA A 59 7.18 5.08 7.91
N HIS A 60 8.19 5.80 8.40
CA HIS A 60 8.38 7.22 8.09
C HIS A 60 9.23 7.36 6.83
N HIS A 61 8.57 7.68 5.72
CA HIS A 61 9.19 7.71 4.41
C HIS A 61 10.15 8.89 4.24
N ARG A 62 11.36 8.61 3.76
CA ARG A 62 12.46 9.60 3.67
C ARG A 62 12.21 10.69 2.64
N ILE A 63 11.55 10.40 1.52
CA ILE A 63 11.29 11.37 0.44
C ILE A 63 10.07 12.24 0.77
N TYR A 64 8.99 11.62 1.27
CA TYR A 64 7.74 12.34 1.54
C TYR A 64 7.72 12.99 2.93
N HIS A 65 8.69 12.64 3.81
CA HIS A 65 8.76 13.09 5.22
C HIS A 65 7.44 12.86 5.97
N ALA A 66 6.80 11.74 5.70
CA ALA A 66 5.49 11.38 6.24
C ALA A 66 5.45 9.92 6.69
N TRP A 67 4.63 9.65 7.72
CA TRP A 67 4.29 8.28 8.09
C TRP A 67 3.35 7.68 7.07
N SER A 68 3.67 6.51 6.57
CA SER A 68 2.87 5.80 5.57
C SER A 68 2.81 4.30 5.86
N TRP A 69 1.84 3.65 5.23
CA TRP A 69 1.83 2.20 5.14
C TRP A 69 3.08 1.67 4.44
N LEU A 70 3.28 0.35 4.49
CA LEU A 70 4.41 -0.32 3.82
C LEU A 70 3.97 -0.78 2.43
N GLY A 71 4.88 -0.71 1.45
CA GLY A 71 4.58 -1.15 0.09
C GLY A 71 5.51 -0.62 -0.98
N GLY A 72 5.39 -1.16 -2.18
CA GLY A 72 6.25 -0.82 -3.30
C GLY A 72 5.66 -1.13 -4.66
N HIS A 73 6.50 -1.00 -5.69
CA HIS A 73 6.11 -1.17 -7.08
C HIS A 73 6.07 -2.65 -7.48
N ALA A 74 5.22 -2.95 -8.45
CA ALA A 74 5.13 -4.29 -9.04
C ALA A 74 6.45 -4.70 -9.74
N ASP A 75 7.06 -3.79 -10.51
CA ASP A 75 8.32 -3.98 -11.23
C ASP A 75 8.38 -5.29 -12.03
N GLY A 76 7.26 -5.62 -12.70
CA GLY A 76 7.10 -6.81 -13.52
C GLY A 76 6.50 -8.04 -12.80
N GLU A 77 6.30 -7.99 -11.47
CA GLU A 77 5.69 -9.08 -10.70
C GLU A 77 4.16 -8.94 -10.70
N GLU A 78 3.47 -9.94 -11.26
CA GLU A 78 1.99 -9.95 -11.34
C GLU A 78 1.31 -10.39 -10.04
N ASP A 79 2.02 -11.10 -9.15
CA ASP A 79 1.50 -11.46 -7.83
C ASP A 79 1.71 -10.32 -6.84
N LEU A 80 0.79 -9.36 -6.85
CA LEU A 80 0.86 -8.17 -6.00
C LEU A 80 0.76 -8.49 -4.50
N LEU A 81 0.20 -9.63 -4.11
CA LEU A 81 0.25 -10.08 -2.72
C LEU A 81 1.69 -10.44 -2.32
N SER A 82 2.39 -11.16 -3.17
CA SER A 82 3.81 -11.48 -2.96
C SER A 82 4.67 -10.21 -2.92
N VAL A 83 4.37 -9.21 -3.77
CA VAL A 83 5.01 -7.89 -3.71
C VAL A 83 4.78 -7.24 -2.35
N ALA A 84 3.53 -7.16 -1.86
CA ALA A 84 3.22 -6.56 -0.57
C ALA A 84 3.95 -7.25 0.60
N VAL A 85 4.03 -8.59 0.59
CA VAL A 85 4.77 -9.35 1.62
C VAL A 85 6.26 -9.04 1.57
N ARG A 86 6.86 -9.04 0.39
CA ARG A 86 8.28 -8.73 0.18
C ARG A 86 8.61 -7.32 0.68
N GLU A 87 7.81 -6.32 0.29
CA GLU A 87 8.03 -4.93 0.68
C GLU A 87 7.94 -4.75 2.21
N VAL A 88 6.99 -5.40 2.88
CA VAL A 88 6.93 -5.38 4.35
C VAL A 88 8.22 -5.94 4.96
N GLN A 89 8.70 -7.08 4.47
CA GLN A 89 9.95 -7.68 4.95
C GLN A 89 11.16 -6.77 4.72
N GLU A 90 11.25 -6.15 3.55
CA GLU A 90 12.35 -5.27 3.18
C GLU A 90 12.33 -3.96 3.96
N GLU A 91 11.16 -3.31 4.08
CA GLU A 91 11.04 -1.98 4.68
C GLU A 91 11.10 -1.97 6.21
N CYS A 92 10.59 -3.03 6.86
CA CYS A 92 10.57 -3.08 8.32
C CYS A 92 11.40 -4.21 8.93
N GLY A 93 12.06 -5.06 8.12
CA GLY A 93 12.92 -6.14 8.59
C GLY A 93 12.19 -7.29 9.27
N ALA A 94 10.86 -7.33 9.24
CA ALA A 94 10.09 -8.41 9.86
C ALA A 94 10.37 -9.75 9.17
N SER A 95 10.83 -10.74 9.92
CA SER A 95 11.13 -12.07 9.38
C SER A 95 9.87 -12.95 9.23
N ARG A 96 8.82 -12.66 10.01
CA ARG A 96 7.57 -13.42 10.05
C ARG A 96 6.39 -12.53 9.72
N VAL A 97 6.06 -12.48 8.44
CA VAL A 97 4.88 -11.77 7.92
C VAL A 97 3.80 -12.81 7.59
N ARG A 98 2.65 -12.70 8.23
CA ARG A 98 1.50 -13.58 7.97
C ARG A 98 0.51 -12.88 7.03
N VAL A 99 0.08 -13.55 5.99
CA VAL A 99 -1.05 -13.11 5.16
C VAL A 99 -2.33 -13.38 5.95
N ALA A 100 -2.95 -12.31 6.47
CA ALA A 100 -4.20 -12.43 7.21
C ALA A 100 -5.38 -12.77 6.27
N SER A 101 -5.33 -12.26 5.04
CA SER A 101 -6.26 -12.64 3.98
C SER A 101 -5.60 -12.50 2.61
N PRO A 102 -5.80 -13.46 1.68
CA PRO A 102 -5.28 -13.34 0.32
C PRO A 102 -6.11 -12.38 -0.56
N LYS A 103 -7.25 -11.89 -0.05
CA LYS A 103 -8.12 -10.97 -0.79
C LYS A 103 -7.60 -9.53 -0.68
N ILE A 104 -7.83 -8.75 -1.73
CA ILE A 104 -7.60 -7.30 -1.71
C ILE A 104 -8.43 -6.68 -0.57
N LEU A 105 -7.77 -5.96 0.32
CA LEU A 105 -8.41 -5.18 1.38
C LEU A 105 -8.96 -3.87 0.82
N SER A 106 -8.20 -3.20 -0.06
CA SER A 106 -8.58 -1.90 -0.63
C SER A 106 -7.89 -1.69 -1.98
N LEU A 107 -8.49 -0.86 -2.83
CA LEU A 107 -7.99 -0.53 -4.15
C LEU A 107 -8.11 0.98 -4.39
N GLU A 108 -7.03 1.62 -4.82
CA GLU A 108 -6.95 3.06 -5.06
C GLU A 108 -6.12 3.40 -6.30
N ILE A 109 -6.48 4.49 -6.98
CA ILE A 109 -5.57 5.21 -7.87
C ILE A 109 -4.97 6.38 -7.09
N LEU A 110 -3.68 6.31 -6.77
CA LEU A 110 -3.00 7.30 -5.95
C LEU A 110 -2.15 8.24 -6.81
N PRO A 111 -2.35 9.57 -6.73
CA PRO A 111 -1.51 10.51 -7.43
C PRO A 111 -0.15 10.64 -6.73
N VAL A 112 0.92 10.53 -7.48
CA VAL A 112 2.28 10.79 -7.02
C VAL A 112 2.80 12.07 -7.64
N GLN A 113 3.17 13.04 -6.81
CA GLN A 113 3.74 14.28 -7.27
C GLN A 113 5.16 14.08 -7.82
N GLY A 114 5.54 14.89 -8.80
CA GLY A 114 6.92 14.89 -9.30
C GLY A 114 7.92 15.19 -8.17
N HIS A 115 8.98 14.43 -8.10
CA HIS A 115 9.98 14.52 -7.04
C HIS A 115 11.39 14.16 -7.52
N VAL A 116 12.40 14.46 -6.69
CA VAL A 116 13.77 14.03 -6.95
C VAL A 116 14.05 12.71 -6.24
N LYS A 117 14.44 11.68 -6.99
CA LYS A 117 14.88 10.38 -6.45
C LYS A 117 16.30 10.10 -6.92
N ARG A 118 17.23 9.91 -5.97
CA ARG A 118 18.68 9.68 -6.25
C ARG A 118 19.29 10.71 -7.21
N GLY A 119 18.91 11.99 -7.05
CA GLY A 119 19.42 13.10 -7.86
C GLY A 119 18.79 13.25 -9.27
N VAL A 120 17.82 12.43 -9.63
CA VAL A 120 17.09 12.48 -10.91
C VAL A 120 15.65 12.91 -10.68
N TRP A 121 15.12 13.78 -11.54
CA TRP A 121 13.73 14.18 -11.51
C TRP A 121 12.84 13.03 -12.00
N VAL A 122 11.87 12.64 -11.17
CA VAL A 122 10.78 11.72 -11.51
C VAL A 122 9.51 12.53 -11.75
N SER A 123 8.89 12.33 -12.91
CA SER A 123 7.65 13.02 -13.28
C SER A 123 6.47 12.59 -12.42
N SER A 124 5.43 13.43 -12.35
CA SER A 124 4.16 13.03 -11.72
C SER A 124 3.56 11.81 -12.42
N HIS A 125 3.03 10.89 -11.66
CA HIS A 125 2.46 9.64 -12.14
C HIS A 125 1.36 9.12 -11.21
N GLN A 126 0.78 7.99 -11.54
CA GLN A 126 -0.26 7.34 -10.74
C GLN A 126 0.18 5.94 -10.32
N HIS A 127 -0.06 5.61 -9.06
CA HIS A 127 0.01 4.24 -8.58
C HIS A 127 -1.39 3.62 -8.66
N LEU A 128 -1.50 2.51 -9.39
CA LEU A 128 -2.67 1.63 -9.39
C LEU A 128 -2.47 0.67 -8.23
N ASN A 129 -2.91 1.08 -7.04
CA ASN A 129 -2.52 0.45 -5.80
C ASN A 129 -3.53 -0.61 -5.33
N LEU A 130 -3.03 -1.80 -4.99
CA LEU A 130 -3.79 -2.84 -4.32
C LEU A 130 -3.23 -3.03 -2.90
N THR A 131 -4.11 -2.88 -1.90
CA THR A 131 -3.73 -3.05 -0.49
C THR A 131 -4.16 -4.41 0.03
N TYR A 132 -3.25 -5.10 0.72
CA TYR A 132 -3.49 -6.39 1.36
C TYR A 132 -3.43 -6.30 2.88
N LEU A 133 -4.15 -7.20 3.57
CA LEU A 133 -4.11 -7.31 5.03
C LEU A 133 -3.04 -8.31 5.44
N LEU A 134 -1.98 -7.80 6.02
CA LEU A 134 -0.89 -8.60 6.55
C LEU A 134 -0.81 -8.43 8.07
N GLU A 135 -0.20 -9.39 8.73
CA GLU A 135 -0.06 -9.42 10.19
C GLU A 135 1.40 -9.65 10.58
N VAL A 136 1.87 -8.85 11.53
CA VAL A 136 3.18 -8.98 12.17
C VAL A 136 2.99 -8.94 13.68
N SER A 137 3.66 -9.82 14.41
CA SER A 137 3.63 -9.78 15.89
C SER A 137 4.32 -8.52 16.41
N ARG A 138 3.75 -7.90 17.44
CA ARG A 138 4.41 -6.76 18.11
C ARG A 138 5.70 -7.14 18.85
N ASP A 139 5.89 -8.43 19.11
CA ASP A 139 7.14 -8.96 19.68
C ASP A 139 8.24 -9.15 18.63
N GLU A 140 7.90 -9.03 17.34
CA GLU A 140 8.88 -9.07 16.26
C GLU A 140 9.74 -7.81 16.31
N GLN A 141 11.06 -7.99 16.19
CA GLN A 141 11.97 -6.85 16.07
C GLN A 141 11.84 -6.24 14.68
N VAL A 142 11.38 -5.01 14.64
CA VAL A 142 11.26 -4.24 13.40
C VAL A 142 12.26 -3.09 13.39
N HIS A 143 12.79 -2.77 12.20
CA HIS A 143 13.74 -1.69 12.01
C HIS A 143 13.53 -1.06 10.63
N ALA A 144 13.81 0.22 10.51
CA ALA A 144 13.69 0.93 9.24
C ALA A 144 14.78 0.47 8.27
N ARG A 145 14.41 0.34 6.99
CA ARG A 145 15.37 0.28 5.89
C ARG A 145 15.92 1.69 5.66
N GLU A 146 17.13 1.96 6.12
CA GLU A 146 17.71 3.32 6.15
C GLU A 146 17.75 4.03 4.80
N GLU A 147 17.75 3.30 3.70
CA GLU A 147 17.76 3.86 2.34
C GLU A 147 16.40 4.49 1.96
N GLU A 148 15.29 4.03 2.53
CA GLU A 148 13.92 4.40 2.17
C GLU A 148 13.18 5.07 3.32
N ASN A 149 13.39 4.60 4.55
CA ASN A 149 12.66 5.01 5.73
C ASN A 149 13.58 5.50 6.84
N THR A 150 13.13 6.47 7.62
CA THR A 150 13.89 7.01 8.78
C THR A 150 13.49 6.35 10.08
N ALA A 151 12.28 5.76 10.15
CA ALA A 151 11.76 5.07 11.32
C ALA A 151 10.65 4.08 10.92
N VAL A 152 10.40 3.11 11.79
CA VAL A 152 9.24 2.21 11.75
C VAL A 152 8.63 2.17 13.14
N ARG A 153 7.30 2.29 13.25
CA ARG A 153 6.60 2.34 14.53
C ARG A 153 5.20 1.77 14.45
N TRP A 154 4.74 1.20 15.56
CA TRP A 154 3.35 0.84 15.79
C TRP A 154 2.52 2.05 16.19
N PHE A 155 1.34 2.18 15.60
CA PHE A 155 0.32 3.17 15.89
C PHE A 155 -0.96 2.45 16.31
N THR A 156 -1.74 3.03 17.19
CA THR A 156 -3.14 2.61 17.35
C THR A 156 -3.92 2.92 16.08
N LEU A 157 -5.07 2.29 15.89
CA LEU A 157 -5.95 2.59 14.73
C LEU A 157 -6.27 4.09 14.65
N SER A 158 -6.55 4.72 15.79
CA SER A 158 -6.86 6.16 15.85
C SER A 158 -5.65 7.04 15.48
N GLU A 159 -4.46 6.69 15.95
CA GLU A 159 -3.23 7.42 15.60
C GLU A 159 -2.92 7.28 14.11
N ALA A 160 -3.12 6.11 13.49
CA ALA A 160 -2.91 5.92 12.06
C ALA A 160 -3.81 6.81 11.18
N GLU A 161 -4.96 7.27 11.70
CA GLU A 161 -5.86 8.20 11.02
C GLU A 161 -5.52 9.68 11.23
N THR A 162 -4.63 10.02 12.17
CA THR A 162 -4.46 11.42 12.62
C THR A 162 -3.01 11.89 12.70
N VAL A 163 -2.05 10.98 12.85
CA VAL A 163 -0.63 11.33 13.02
C VAL A 163 0.13 11.51 11.72
N PRO A 164 -0.12 10.73 10.64
CA PRO A 164 0.58 10.94 9.38
C PRO A 164 0.34 12.35 8.82
N GLU A 165 1.37 12.91 8.20
CA GLU A 165 1.41 14.30 7.75
C GLU A 165 0.53 14.56 6.52
N GLU A 166 0.17 13.51 5.79
CA GLU A 166 -0.66 13.59 4.57
C GLU A 166 -2.14 13.47 4.91
N ALA A 167 -2.81 14.59 5.21
CA ALA A 167 -4.22 14.65 5.63
C ALA A 167 -5.15 13.89 4.65
N TRP A 168 -4.92 13.99 3.34
CA TRP A 168 -5.71 13.28 2.34
C TRP A 168 -5.61 11.75 2.50
N MET A 169 -4.40 11.23 2.73
CA MET A 169 -4.18 9.81 2.99
C MET A 169 -4.88 9.37 4.28
N CYS A 170 -4.80 10.17 5.34
CA CYS A 170 -5.50 9.89 6.59
C CYS A 170 -7.01 9.77 6.40
N GLU A 171 -7.62 10.75 5.72
CA GLU A 171 -9.07 10.84 5.56
C GLU A 171 -9.62 9.84 4.54
N GLN A 172 -8.96 9.72 3.38
CA GLN A 172 -9.49 8.96 2.25
C GLN A 172 -9.02 7.51 2.22
N VAL A 173 -7.84 7.21 2.79
CA VAL A 173 -7.25 5.87 2.73
C VAL A 173 -7.23 5.21 4.10
N TYR A 174 -6.49 5.75 5.09
CA TYR A 174 -6.27 5.04 6.36
C TYR A 174 -7.55 4.89 7.19
N ALA A 175 -8.39 5.92 7.25
CA ALA A 175 -9.69 5.83 7.90
C ALA A 175 -10.63 4.81 7.20
N LYS A 176 -10.57 4.71 5.87
CA LYS A 176 -11.29 3.70 5.10
C LYS A 176 -10.78 2.28 5.42
N LEU A 177 -9.46 2.07 5.43
CA LEU A 177 -8.84 0.79 5.78
C LEU A 177 -9.24 0.32 7.18
N ASN A 178 -9.21 1.20 8.17
CA ASN A 178 -9.62 0.90 9.53
C ASN A 178 -11.12 0.55 9.64
N ARG A 179 -11.99 1.24 8.90
CA ARG A 179 -13.42 0.86 8.82
C ARG A 179 -13.60 -0.52 8.21
N ARG A 180 -12.89 -0.79 7.12
CA ARG A 180 -12.96 -2.09 6.43
C ARG A 180 -12.39 -3.23 7.28
N LEU A 181 -11.30 -2.98 8.00
CA LEU A 181 -10.67 -3.97 8.89
C LEU A 181 -11.66 -4.59 9.89
N ARG A 182 -12.63 -3.80 10.40
CA ARG A 182 -13.63 -4.26 11.37
C ARG A 182 -14.60 -5.30 10.79
N SER A 183 -14.81 -5.31 9.49
CA SER A 183 -15.74 -6.21 8.78
C SER A 183 -15.00 -7.23 7.89
N PHE A 184 -13.69 -7.12 7.80
CA PHE A 184 -12.88 -7.98 6.92
C PHE A 184 -12.54 -9.30 7.63
N PRO A 185 -12.82 -10.47 6.97
CA PRO A 185 -12.65 -11.79 7.57
C PRO A 185 -11.21 -12.13 7.93
#